data_978f8e80c682cd15032a2d06b453b3d8
#
_entry.id   978f8e80c682cd15032a2d06b453b3d8
#
_cell.length_a   1.000
_cell.length_b   1.000
_cell.length_c   1.000
_cell.angle_alpha   90.00
_cell.angle_beta   90.00
_cell.angle_gamma   90.00
#
_symmetry.space_group_name_H-M   'P 1'
#
loop_
_entity.id
_entity.type
_entity.pdbx_description
1 polymer ?
#
loop_
_entity_poly.entity_id
_entity_poly.type
_entity_poly.pdbx_seq_one_letter_code
_entity_poly.pdbx_strand_id
1 'polypeptide(L)'
;MSDELTHRIGNTLKTLRQEKGWSLTRAAEETGVSKAMLGQIERGESSPTVATLWKIATGLNVAFSTFIQPTLAEEDVAYRSVASSAFREREAGMHVVPIFPFDKKLRFDMFVIELAAGANSTSSAHESGVIEHIIVLEGQLEMTVDGQTQLLSAGDALRFAADREHRYHNPADTTVRFHDLIHYPDKN
;
A
#
# COMPACT_ATOMS: atom_id res chain seq x y z
N MET A 1 14.09 -5.92 1.96
CA MET A 1 13.09 -6.74 1.28
C MET A 1 13.76 -8.08 0.94
N SER A 2 13.09 -9.21 1.08
CA SER A 2 13.70 -10.46 0.61
C SER A 2 13.73 -10.42 -0.92
N ASP A 3 14.77 -11.01 -1.54
CA ASP A 3 14.88 -11.09 -3.01
C ASP A 3 13.64 -11.74 -3.63
N GLU A 4 13.04 -12.69 -2.93
CA GLU A 4 11.80 -13.36 -3.32
C GLU A 4 10.61 -12.39 -3.48
N LEU A 5 10.42 -11.46 -2.54
CA LEU A 5 9.33 -10.48 -2.64
C LEU A 5 9.56 -9.49 -3.78
N THR A 6 10.81 -9.05 -3.99
CA THR A 6 11.17 -8.17 -5.11
C THR A 6 10.85 -8.82 -6.46
N HIS A 7 11.24 -10.09 -6.64
CA HIS A 7 10.93 -10.84 -7.84
C HIS A 7 9.43 -11.08 -8.04
N ARG A 8 8.69 -11.34 -6.96
CA ARG A 8 7.22 -11.49 -7.03
C ARG A 8 6.55 -10.21 -7.48
N ILE A 9 6.90 -9.06 -6.90
CA ILE A 9 6.37 -7.76 -7.32
C ILE A 9 6.64 -7.52 -8.81
N GLY A 10 7.87 -7.77 -9.27
CA GLY A 10 8.25 -7.58 -10.67
C GLY A 10 7.46 -8.48 -11.62
N ASN A 11 7.31 -9.76 -11.27
CA ASN A 11 6.52 -10.71 -12.05
C ASN A 11 5.04 -10.32 -12.10
N THR A 12 4.45 -9.92 -10.97
CA THR A 12 3.06 -9.47 -10.90
C THR A 12 2.84 -8.23 -11.76
N LEU A 13 3.72 -7.23 -11.67
CA LEU A 13 3.66 -6.04 -12.51
C LEU A 13 3.69 -6.39 -14.00
N LYS A 14 4.65 -7.22 -14.40
CA LYS A 14 4.79 -7.66 -15.79
C LYS A 14 3.55 -8.39 -16.31
N THR A 15 3.01 -9.31 -15.52
CA THR A 15 1.81 -10.10 -15.86
C THR A 15 0.61 -9.17 -16.05
N LEU A 16 0.29 -8.31 -15.07
CA LEU A 16 -0.84 -7.38 -15.13
C LEU A 16 -0.73 -6.42 -16.31
N ARG A 17 0.48 -5.88 -16.56
CA ARG A 17 0.73 -5.01 -17.70
C ARG A 17 0.48 -5.74 -19.03
N GLN A 18 0.95 -6.98 -19.16
CA GLN A 18 0.77 -7.78 -20.38
C GLN A 18 -0.68 -8.20 -20.60
N GLU A 19 -1.42 -8.56 -19.55
CA GLU A 19 -2.85 -8.87 -19.63
C GLU A 19 -3.66 -7.68 -20.14
N LYS A 20 -3.24 -6.44 -19.81
CA LYS A 20 -3.83 -5.21 -20.36
C LYS A 20 -3.34 -4.87 -21.78
N GLY A 21 -2.41 -5.64 -22.35
CA GLY A 21 -1.79 -5.34 -23.65
C GLY A 21 -0.93 -4.07 -23.65
N TRP A 22 -0.43 -3.61 -22.49
CA TRP A 22 0.29 -2.36 -22.37
C TRP A 22 1.79 -2.53 -22.64
N SER A 23 2.38 -1.58 -23.38
CA SER A 23 3.82 -1.37 -23.39
C SER A 23 4.29 -0.75 -22.07
N LEU A 24 5.60 -0.81 -21.77
CA LEU A 24 6.18 -0.08 -20.65
C LEU A 24 5.95 1.44 -20.73
N THR A 25 5.88 1.98 -21.95
CA THR A 25 5.59 3.40 -22.17
C THR A 25 4.16 3.72 -21.73
N ARG A 26 3.19 2.91 -22.16
CA ARG A 26 1.78 3.08 -21.72
C ARG A 26 1.62 2.91 -20.22
N ALA A 27 2.27 1.91 -19.64
CA ALA A 27 2.25 1.72 -18.19
C ALA A 27 2.83 2.93 -17.43
N ALA A 28 3.89 3.55 -17.95
CA ALA A 28 4.46 4.77 -17.35
C ALA A 28 3.49 5.96 -17.39
N GLU A 29 2.76 6.13 -18.48
CA GLU A 29 1.72 7.14 -18.60
C GLU A 29 0.57 6.95 -17.60
N GLU A 30 0.10 5.71 -17.47
CA GLU A 30 -1.03 5.38 -16.57
C GLU A 30 -0.66 5.38 -15.08
N THR A 31 0.57 5.01 -14.74
CA THR A 31 1.00 4.90 -13.34
C THR A 31 1.71 6.14 -12.81
N GLY A 32 2.15 7.05 -13.69
CA GLY A 32 3.01 8.16 -13.32
C GLY A 32 4.42 7.74 -12.83
N VAL A 33 4.81 6.47 -13.07
CA VAL A 33 6.14 5.94 -12.74
C VAL A 33 6.96 5.83 -14.01
N SER A 34 8.23 6.27 -13.98
CA SER A 34 9.05 6.30 -15.18
C SER A 34 9.19 4.90 -15.82
N LYS A 35 9.23 4.85 -17.16
CA LYS A 35 9.45 3.61 -17.93
C LYS A 35 10.71 2.86 -17.49
N ALA A 36 11.78 3.60 -17.16
CA ALA A 36 13.03 3.00 -16.70
C ALA A 36 12.83 2.29 -15.34
N MET A 37 12.16 2.95 -14.39
CA MET A 37 11.84 2.39 -13.08
C MET A 37 10.93 1.15 -13.20
N LEU A 38 9.87 1.21 -13.99
CA LEU A 38 8.99 0.05 -14.23
C LEU A 38 9.78 -1.12 -14.80
N GLY A 39 10.66 -0.88 -15.77
CA GLY A 39 11.52 -1.91 -16.34
C GLY A 39 12.48 -2.53 -15.34
N GLN A 40 13.08 -1.74 -14.45
CA GLN A 40 13.96 -2.23 -13.38
C GLN A 40 13.17 -3.09 -12.36
N ILE A 41 11.95 -2.65 -11.99
CA ILE A 41 11.08 -3.42 -11.10
C ILE A 41 10.69 -4.76 -11.73
N GLU A 42 10.29 -4.78 -13.01
CA GLU A 42 9.92 -6.02 -13.71
C GLU A 42 11.07 -7.03 -13.82
N ARG A 43 12.32 -6.57 -13.85
CA ARG A 43 13.52 -7.43 -13.86
C ARG A 43 14.03 -7.80 -12.46
N GLY A 44 13.39 -7.29 -11.40
CA GLY A 44 13.84 -7.50 -10.03
C GLY A 44 15.12 -6.73 -9.66
N GLU A 45 15.54 -5.76 -10.48
CA GLU A 45 16.75 -4.96 -10.27
C GLU A 45 16.53 -3.81 -9.27
N SER A 46 15.27 -3.44 -9.03
CA SER A 46 14.89 -2.39 -8.09
C SER A 46 13.65 -2.79 -7.32
N SER A 47 13.65 -2.47 -6.03
CA SER A 47 12.48 -2.61 -5.17
C SER A 47 11.73 -1.28 -5.12
N PRO A 48 10.43 -1.23 -5.46
CA PRO A 48 9.65 0.00 -5.34
C PRO A 48 9.46 0.39 -3.87
N THR A 49 9.30 1.70 -3.62
CA THR A 49 8.79 2.20 -2.33
C THR A 49 7.30 1.88 -2.20
N VAL A 50 6.73 1.99 -0.98
CA VAL A 50 5.28 1.88 -0.76
C VAL A 50 4.54 2.86 -1.66
N ALA A 51 4.96 4.12 -1.66
CA ALA A 51 4.36 5.17 -2.51
C ALA A 51 4.45 4.84 -4.01
N THR A 52 5.58 4.29 -4.47
CA THR A 52 5.73 3.87 -5.88
C THR A 52 4.81 2.69 -6.19
N LEU A 53 4.71 1.72 -5.28
CA LEU A 53 3.85 0.56 -5.48
C LEU A 53 2.36 0.93 -5.48
N TRP A 54 1.96 1.92 -4.67
CA TRP A 54 0.63 2.52 -4.71
C TRP A 54 0.32 3.15 -6.07
N LYS A 55 1.22 3.97 -6.62
CA LYS A 55 1.06 4.54 -7.97
C LYS A 55 0.87 3.45 -9.03
N ILE A 56 1.66 2.38 -8.94
CA ILE A 56 1.55 1.25 -9.86
C ILE A 56 0.19 0.55 -9.70
N ALA A 57 -0.23 0.25 -8.48
CA ALA A 57 -1.51 -0.39 -8.19
C ALA A 57 -2.70 0.45 -8.70
N THR A 58 -2.70 1.75 -8.39
CA THR A 58 -3.72 2.70 -8.85
C THR A 58 -3.77 2.79 -10.38
N GLY A 59 -2.63 2.99 -11.04
CA GLY A 59 -2.58 3.11 -12.51
C GLY A 59 -2.95 1.81 -13.22
N LEU A 60 -2.63 0.65 -12.65
CA LEU A 60 -3.07 -0.65 -13.15
C LEU A 60 -4.49 -1.01 -12.72
N ASN A 61 -5.09 -0.22 -11.83
CA ASN A 61 -6.43 -0.45 -11.34
C ASN A 61 -6.59 -1.81 -10.63
N VAL A 62 -5.69 -2.10 -9.71
CA VAL A 62 -5.68 -3.31 -8.88
C VAL A 62 -5.47 -2.93 -7.41
N ALA A 63 -5.89 -3.81 -6.50
CA ALA A 63 -5.66 -3.64 -5.08
C ALA A 63 -4.15 -3.73 -4.75
N PHE A 64 -3.70 -2.97 -3.75
CA PHE A 64 -2.29 -2.94 -3.34
C PHE A 64 -1.77 -4.31 -2.91
N SER A 65 -2.58 -5.08 -2.17
CA SER A 65 -2.22 -6.42 -1.70
C SER A 65 -1.91 -7.40 -2.84
N THR A 66 -2.40 -7.16 -4.05
CA THR A 66 -2.11 -7.96 -5.24
C THR A 66 -0.61 -8.13 -5.49
N PHE A 67 0.20 -7.14 -5.12
CA PHE A 67 1.65 -7.17 -5.31
C PHE A 67 2.40 -7.85 -4.17
N ILE A 68 1.89 -7.79 -2.95
CA ILE A 68 2.62 -8.19 -1.75
C ILE A 68 2.15 -9.51 -1.15
N GLN A 69 0.99 -10.02 -1.58
CA GLN A 69 0.53 -11.35 -1.19
C GLN A 69 0.15 -12.24 -2.38
N PRO A 70 0.35 -13.57 -2.27
CA PRO A 70 -0.24 -14.51 -3.22
C PRO A 70 -1.77 -14.41 -3.15
N THR A 71 -2.44 -14.58 -4.29
CA THR A 71 -3.89 -14.76 -4.34
C THR A 71 -4.26 -15.96 -3.48
N LEU A 72 -5.03 -15.74 -2.44
CA LEU A 72 -5.50 -16.82 -1.58
C LEU A 72 -6.74 -17.47 -2.20
N ALA A 73 -6.83 -18.79 -2.04
CA ALA A 73 -8.08 -19.49 -2.29
C ALA A 73 -9.18 -18.90 -1.39
N GLU A 74 -10.42 -18.87 -1.87
CA GLU A 74 -11.59 -18.48 -1.08
C GLU A 74 -11.73 -19.48 0.08
N GLU A 75 -11.25 -19.10 1.26
CA GLU A 75 -11.41 -19.87 2.48
C GLU A 75 -12.47 -19.19 3.35
N ASP A 76 -13.44 -19.96 3.83
CA ASP A 76 -14.49 -19.46 4.74
C ASP A 76 -13.92 -19.02 6.08
N VAL A 77 -12.72 -19.53 6.46
CA VAL A 77 -12.00 -19.16 7.68
C VAL A 77 -10.55 -18.88 7.33
N ALA A 78 -10.10 -17.66 7.55
CA ALA A 78 -8.71 -17.25 7.30
C ALA A 78 -8.01 -16.88 8.60
N TYR A 79 -6.93 -17.61 8.94
CA TYR A 79 -5.99 -17.23 10.01
C TYR A 79 -4.74 -16.61 9.40
N ARG A 80 -4.31 -15.48 9.95
CA ARG A 80 -3.10 -14.77 9.52
C ARG A 80 -2.17 -14.53 10.69
N SER A 81 -0.89 -14.81 10.49
CA SER A 81 0.17 -14.42 11.41
C SER A 81 0.92 -13.22 10.85
N VAL A 82 1.02 -12.15 11.62
CA VAL A 82 1.76 -10.92 11.25
C VAL A 82 3.25 -11.22 10.99
N ALA A 83 3.79 -12.32 11.53
CA ALA A 83 5.19 -12.68 11.35
C ALA A 83 5.57 -13.20 9.96
N SER A 84 4.61 -13.59 9.11
CA SER A 84 4.90 -14.40 7.92
C SER A 84 5.04 -13.63 6.59
N SER A 85 4.57 -12.39 6.47
CA SER A 85 4.67 -11.65 5.20
C SER A 85 4.63 -10.14 5.41
N ALA A 86 5.81 -9.54 5.39
CA ALA A 86 5.93 -8.11 5.61
C ALA A 86 6.60 -7.40 4.43
N PHE A 87 5.99 -6.35 3.93
CA PHE A 87 6.65 -5.39 3.06
C PHE A 87 7.37 -4.34 3.91
N ARG A 88 8.71 -4.29 3.82
CA ARG A 88 9.54 -3.33 4.57
C ARG A 88 10.13 -2.30 3.63
N GLU A 89 9.76 -1.07 3.81
CA GLU A 89 10.43 0.06 3.18
C GLU A 89 11.62 0.49 4.03
N ARG A 90 12.85 0.28 3.54
CA ARG A 90 14.07 0.55 4.32
C ARG A 90 14.34 2.03 4.51
N GLU A 91 14.00 2.87 3.52
CA GLU A 91 14.34 4.30 3.53
C GLU A 91 13.31 5.15 4.28
N ALA A 92 12.02 4.80 4.23
CA ALA A 92 10.96 5.55 4.90
C ALA A 92 10.64 5.06 6.31
N GLY A 93 11.28 4.00 6.79
CA GLY A 93 11.01 3.42 8.10
C GLY A 93 9.59 2.85 8.22
N MET A 94 8.95 2.52 7.11
CA MET A 94 7.58 2.00 7.05
C MET A 94 7.59 0.49 6.82
N HIS A 95 6.79 -0.21 7.62
CA HIS A 95 6.62 -1.65 7.54
C HIS A 95 5.15 -1.97 7.38
N VAL A 96 4.76 -2.57 6.25
CA VAL A 96 3.38 -2.87 5.88
C VAL A 96 3.16 -4.37 5.87
N VAL A 97 2.22 -4.84 6.69
CA VAL A 97 1.86 -6.26 6.79
C VAL A 97 0.40 -6.41 6.41
N PRO A 98 0.08 -7.06 5.29
CA PRO A 98 -1.31 -7.36 4.98
C PRO A 98 -1.86 -8.39 5.96
N ILE A 99 -2.98 -8.06 6.61
CA ILE A 99 -3.73 -8.97 7.48
C ILE A 99 -4.79 -9.68 6.65
N PHE A 100 -5.62 -8.90 5.96
CA PHE A 100 -6.59 -9.40 5.01
C PHE A 100 -6.30 -8.77 3.65
N PRO A 101 -5.82 -9.57 2.66
CA PRO A 101 -5.65 -9.09 1.31
C PRO A 101 -7.00 -8.84 0.67
N PHE A 102 -7.00 -8.19 -0.48
CA PHE A 102 -8.20 -7.75 -1.17
C PHE A 102 -9.26 -8.85 -1.30
N ASP A 103 -10.41 -8.58 -0.70
CA ASP A 103 -11.61 -9.40 -0.81
C ASP A 103 -12.52 -8.82 -1.91
N LYS A 104 -12.84 -9.65 -2.91
CA LYS A 104 -13.67 -9.23 -4.05
C LYS A 104 -15.12 -8.92 -3.68
N LYS A 105 -15.66 -9.55 -2.64
CA LYS A 105 -17.03 -9.32 -2.18
C LYS A 105 -17.13 -8.09 -1.30
N LEU A 106 -16.16 -7.94 -0.37
CA LEU A 106 -16.14 -6.85 0.61
C LEU A 106 -15.40 -5.61 0.09
N ARG A 107 -14.63 -5.75 -0.99
CA ARG A 107 -13.94 -4.67 -1.67
C ARG A 107 -12.96 -3.90 -0.78
N PHE A 108 -12.23 -4.59 0.08
CA PHE A 108 -11.22 -3.97 0.94
C PHE A 108 -9.93 -4.78 1.06
N ASP A 109 -8.86 -4.08 1.39
CA ASP A 109 -7.61 -4.60 1.96
C ASP A 109 -7.54 -4.19 3.43
N MET A 110 -6.83 -4.95 4.27
CA MET A 110 -6.52 -4.54 5.64
C MET A 110 -5.06 -4.84 5.98
N PHE A 111 -4.40 -3.84 6.56
CA PHE A 111 -2.99 -3.89 6.91
C PHE A 111 -2.75 -3.59 8.39
N VAL A 112 -1.66 -4.14 8.95
CA VAL A 112 -0.95 -3.52 10.07
C VAL A 112 0.22 -2.75 9.48
N ILE A 113 0.35 -1.49 9.90
CA ILE A 113 1.45 -0.63 9.51
C ILE A 113 2.23 -0.24 10.77
N GLU A 114 3.55 -0.36 10.68
CA GLU A 114 4.49 0.16 11.67
C GLU A 114 5.30 1.28 11.01
N LEU A 115 5.36 2.43 11.65
CA LEU A 115 6.14 3.58 11.20
C LEU A 115 7.19 3.92 12.28
N ALA A 116 8.46 3.86 11.91
CA ALA A 116 9.56 4.09 12.84
C ALA A 116 9.54 5.52 13.41
N ALA A 117 10.26 5.74 14.52
CA ALA A 117 10.44 7.04 15.14
C ALA A 117 10.87 8.11 14.14
N GLY A 118 10.20 9.25 14.10
CA GLY A 118 10.47 10.38 13.22
C GLY A 118 10.22 10.13 11.72
N ALA A 119 9.80 8.92 11.34
CA ALA A 119 9.56 8.57 9.95
C ALA A 119 8.29 9.23 9.40
N ASN A 120 8.30 9.48 8.10
CA ASN A 120 7.12 9.96 7.40
C ASN A 120 6.98 9.25 6.03
N SER A 121 5.76 9.07 5.58
CA SER A 121 5.42 8.53 4.27
C SER A 121 4.30 9.35 3.65
N THR A 122 4.50 9.81 2.41
CA THR A 122 3.49 10.55 1.66
C THR A 122 2.91 9.66 0.58
N SER A 123 1.60 9.54 0.57
CA SER A 123 0.85 8.85 -0.48
C SER A 123 0.22 9.86 -1.42
N SER A 124 0.39 9.65 -2.72
CA SER A 124 -0.38 10.39 -3.73
C SER A 124 -1.85 9.95 -3.69
N ALA A 125 -2.74 10.80 -4.21
CA ALA A 125 -4.16 10.48 -4.36
C ALA A 125 -4.35 9.09 -4.98
N HIS A 126 -5.23 8.29 -4.37
CA HIS A 126 -5.69 7.02 -4.91
C HIS A 126 -6.78 7.26 -5.97
N GLU A 127 -7.34 6.19 -6.48
CA GLU A 127 -8.49 6.27 -7.39
C GLU A 127 -9.69 6.92 -6.67
N SER A 128 -10.49 7.67 -7.43
CA SER A 128 -11.71 8.30 -6.90
C SER A 128 -12.64 7.27 -6.28
N GLY A 129 -13.13 7.57 -5.07
CA GLY A 129 -14.00 6.71 -4.29
C GLY A 129 -13.29 5.74 -3.35
N VAL A 130 -11.96 5.70 -3.34
CA VAL A 130 -11.20 4.95 -2.33
C VAL A 130 -11.34 5.65 -0.98
N ILE A 131 -11.63 4.87 0.06
CA ILE A 131 -11.77 5.34 1.44
C ILE A 131 -10.80 4.57 2.32
N GLU A 132 -10.08 5.26 3.17
CA GLU A 132 -9.22 4.66 4.19
C GLU A 132 -9.78 4.86 5.61
N HIS A 133 -9.54 3.85 6.44
CA HIS A 133 -9.84 3.86 7.86
C HIS A 133 -8.57 3.53 8.62
N ILE A 134 -8.06 4.51 9.39
CA ILE A 134 -6.91 4.35 10.25
C ILE A 134 -7.39 4.12 11.67
N ILE A 135 -6.81 3.13 12.36
CA ILE A 135 -7.06 2.87 13.78
C ILE A 135 -5.72 2.71 14.47
N VAL A 136 -5.36 3.66 15.33
CA VAL A 136 -4.07 3.63 16.04
C VAL A 136 -4.13 2.60 17.16
N LEU A 137 -3.17 1.66 17.16
CA LEU A 137 -3.06 0.60 18.16
C LEU A 137 -2.08 0.97 19.29
N GLU A 138 -0.94 1.55 18.91
CA GLU A 138 0.15 1.91 19.82
C GLU A 138 0.83 3.18 19.32
N GLY A 139 1.25 4.06 20.24
CA GLY A 139 1.97 5.30 19.93
C GLY A 139 1.07 6.44 19.47
N GLN A 140 1.65 7.34 18.70
CA GLN A 140 0.97 8.51 18.14
C GLN A 140 1.24 8.62 16.65
N LEU A 141 0.22 8.91 15.87
CA LEU A 141 0.27 9.11 14.44
C LEU A 141 -0.25 10.49 14.08
N GLU A 142 0.57 11.28 13.39
CA GLU A 142 0.13 12.53 12.77
C GLU A 142 -0.30 12.24 11.32
N MET A 143 -1.58 12.48 11.05
CA MET A 143 -2.18 12.33 9.72
C MET A 143 -2.41 13.70 9.11
N THR A 144 -1.91 13.91 7.89
CA THR A 144 -2.24 15.09 7.09
C THR A 144 -3.04 14.63 5.88
N VAL A 145 -4.23 15.16 5.70
CA VAL A 145 -5.11 14.89 4.56
C VAL A 145 -5.54 16.23 3.97
N ASP A 146 -5.28 16.44 2.69
CA ASP A 146 -5.61 17.69 1.99
C ASP A 146 -5.11 18.95 2.75
N GLY A 147 -3.88 18.86 3.28
CA GLY A 147 -3.23 19.93 4.06
C GLY A 147 -3.74 20.12 5.50
N GLN A 148 -4.75 19.38 5.93
CA GLN A 148 -5.23 19.39 7.31
C GLN A 148 -4.54 18.31 8.13
N THR A 149 -3.89 18.71 9.21
CA THR A 149 -3.12 17.80 10.06
C THR A 149 -3.88 17.51 11.36
N GLN A 150 -3.90 16.22 11.74
CA GLN A 150 -4.53 15.71 12.95
C GLN A 150 -3.61 14.72 13.66
N LEU A 151 -3.43 14.87 14.96
CA LEU A 151 -2.68 13.92 15.79
C LEU A 151 -3.66 12.90 16.37
N LEU A 152 -3.38 11.62 16.14
CA LEU A 152 -4.14 10.49 16.63
C LEU A 152 -3.31 9.73 17.67
N SER A 153 -3.92 9.40 18.79
CA SER A 153 -3.34 8.58 19.85
C SER A 153 -3.88 7.15 19.81
N ALA A 154 -3.28 6.23 20.55
CA ALA A 154 -3.78 4.85 20.66
C ALA A 154 -5.26 4.81 21.05
N GLY A 155 -6.07 4.10 20.28
CA GLY A 155 -7.54 4.02 20.41
C GLY A 155 -8.28 5.00 19.52
N ASP A 156 -7.63 6.04 18.97
CA ASP A 156 -8.26 6.97 18.03
C ASP A 156 -8.40 6.33 16.65
N ALA A 157 -9.41 6.80 15.90
CA ALA A 157 -9.66 6.38 14.53
C ALA A 157 -9.94 7.58 13.63
N LEU A 158 -9.50 7.49 12.38
CA LEU A 158 -9.74 8.47 11.33
C LEU A 158 -10.28 7.77 10.09
N ARG A 159 -11.32 8.33 9.47
CA ARG A 159 -11.82 7.92 8.15
C ARG A 159 -11.71 9.10 7.20
N PHE A 160 -11.15 8.86 6.01
CA PHE A 160 -11.04 9.91 4.98
C PHE A 160 -11.19 9.35 3.57
N ALA A 161 -11.54 10.24 2.62
CA ALA A 161 -11.49 9.94 1.20
C ALA A 161 -10.03 10.02 0.75
N ALA A 162 -9.48 8.90 0.29
CA ALA A 162 -8.07 8.78 -0.05
C ALA A 162 -7.75 9.17 -1.50
N ASP A 163 -8.72 9.72 -2.23
CA ASP A 163 -8.56 10.30 -3.57
C ASP A 163 -7.88 11.68 -3.57
N ARG A 164 -7.16 11.99 -2.49
CA ARG A 164 -6.34 13.18 -2.28
C ARG A 164 -5.01 12.84 -1.64
N GLU A 165 -4.01 13.72 -1.79
CA GLU A 165 -2.72 13.52 -1.14
C GLU A 165 -2.89 13.43 0.37
N HIS A 166 -2.22 12.46 0.98
CA HIS A 166 -2.21 12.27 2.41
C HIS A 166 -0.85 11.80 2.90
N ARG A 167 -0.53 12.12 4.16
CA ARG A 167 0.77 11.86 4.77
C ARG A 167 0.59 11.23 6.14
N TYR A 168 1.39 10.22 6.39
CA TYR A 168 1.59 9.57 7.69
C TYR A 168 2.91 10.05 8.27
N HIS A 169 2.91 10.59 9.47
CA HIS A 169 4.10 11.03 10.18
C HIS A 169 4.07 10.51 11.62
N ASN A 170 5.18 9.93 12.05
CA ASN A 170 5.37 9.56 13.44
C ASN A 170 6.19 10.66 14.15
N PRO A 171 5.57 11.53 14.95
CA PRO A 171 6.27 12.63 15.62
C PRO A 171 7.04 12.17 16.86
N ALA A 172 6.85 10.91 17.32
CA ALA A 172 7.44 10.39 18.53
C ALA A 172 8.82 9.76 18.30
N ASP A 173 9.50 9.42 19.39
CA ASP A 173 10.79 8.73 19.43
C ASP A 173 10.67 7.19 19.48
N THR A 174 9.44 6.68 19.47
CA THR A 174 9.10 5.25 19.44
C THR A 174 8.30 4.92 18.20
N THR A 175 8.27 3.65 17.80
CA THR A 175 7.45 3.19 16.67
C THR A 175 5.96 3.38 16.96
N VAL A 176 5.21 3.92 15.98
CA VAL A 176 3.75 3.88 16.00
C VAL A 176 3.26 2.67 15.21
N ARG A 177 2.16 2.06 15.68
CA ARG A 177 1.51 0.92 15.06
C ARG A 177 0.03 1.19 14.89
N PHE A 178 -0.49 0.93 13.69
CA PHE A 178 -1.88 1.19 13.37
C PHE A 178 -2.43 0.19 12.34
N HIS A 179 -3.75 0.04 12.34
CA HIS A 179 -4.45 -0.62 11.23
C HIS A 179 -4.77 0.40 10.14
N ASP A 180 -4.66 -0.04 8.91
CA ASP A 180 -5.16 0.66 7.74
C ASP A 180 -6.07 -0.28 6.95
N LEU A 181 -7.35 0.09 6.85
CA LEU A 181 -8.35 -0.61 6.06
C LEU A 181 -8.71 0.26 4.87
N ILE A 182 -8.47 -0.25 3.68
CA ILE A 182 -8.65 0.46 2.42
C ILE A 182 -9.80 -0.15 1.66
N HIS A 183 -10.86 0.61 1.52
CA HIS A 183 -12.06 0.22 0.78
C HIS A 183 -12.01 0.78 -0.64
N TYR A 184 -12.21 -0.09 -1.62
CA TYR A 184 -12.22 0.26 -3.04
C TYR A 184 -13.64 0.39 -3.56
N PRO A 185 -13.91 1.39 -4.44
CA PRO A 185 -15.25 1.59 -5.01
C PRO A 185 -15.67 0.41 -5.89
N ASP A 186 -16.96 0.20 -5.98
CA ASP A 186 -17.52 -0.66 -7.02
C ASP A 186 -17.26 -0.05 -8.39
N LYS A 187 -16.80 -0.87 -9.32
CA LYS A 187 -16.63 -0.49 -10.71
C LYS A 187 -17.83 -1.02 -11.48
N ASN A 188 -18.77 -0.12 -11.75
CA ASN A 188 -19.86 -0.37 -12.68
C ASN A 188 -19.33 -0.48 -14.12
#